data_576eb092230c5ea3b660b465d4dd239d
#
_entry.id   576eb092230c5ea3b660b465d4dd239d
#
_cell.length_a   1.000
_cell.length_b   1.000
_cell.length_c   1.000
_cell.angle_alpha   90.00
_cell.angle_beta   90.00
_cell.angle_gamma   90.00
#
_symmetry.space_group_name_H-M   'P 1'
#
loop_
_entity.id
_entity.type
_entity.pdbx_description
1 polymer ?
#
loop_
_entity_poly.entity_id
_entity_poly.type
_entity_poly.pdbx_seq_one_letter_code
_entity_poly.pdbx_strand_id
1 'polypeptide(L)'
;DVAPSRGLGDVYKRQPLGQILALPGTPLTRQLINKMKLYKVGSISIQNPSYAAAPQAGENTAKRDKVKPVPKTRAHEMVTNIQRVQASEEFRGFQLKYITCINQIKDTFGKICAGEKSFDEATLLTAVIDLSSSCGTTIETFDMLYNMRTIADPLYSHCLNVGLITRMIGRWLHMEKTDVNTLTIAGVLHDIGKCKIPDDVLNKPDKLTDEEFALIKKHPQFGFDLIRDLQIDSRIKRTALMHHERCDGSGYPSQLDSSLIDDFAMITAIADVYDAMTAARRYRAPLCPFAVISSFESEGFTKYNTKFLLLFLKKLATTYQSNRVMLNDSRFCNIVMLNPHELSRPIVRFDDGSILDLSTNREFFIKSVM
;
A
#
# COMPACT_ATOMS: atom_id res chain seq x y z
N ASP A 1 -21.21 -20.52 -30.15
CA ASP A 1 -20.35 -21.63 -30.56
C ASP A 1 -19.16 -21.68 -29.59
N VAL A 2 -19.16 -22.71 -28.79
CA VAL A 2 -18.16 -22.99 -27.77
C VAL A 2 -17.20 -24.02 -28.36
N ALA A 3 -15.97 -23.62 -28.65
CA ALA A 3 -14.93 -24.54 -29.08
C ALA A 3 -14.38 -25.37 -27.91
N PRO A 4 -14.05 -26.66 -28.11
CA PRO A 4 -13.63 -27.55 -27.04
C PRO A 4 -12.21 -27.25 -26.54
N SER A 5 -12.04 -27.41 -25.26
CA SER A 5 -10.81 -27.14 -24.47
C SER A 5 -9.74 -28.23 -24.66
N ARG A 6 -8.51 -27.84 -24.80
CA ARG A 6 -7.34 -28.69 -24.52
C ARG A 6 -6.40 -28.01 -23.52
N GLY A 7 -6.11 -28.73 -22.45
CA GLY A 7 -4.90 -28.60 -21.65
C GLY A 7 -4.71 -27.32 -20.81
N LEU A 8 -4.36 -27.53 -19.55
CA LEU A 8 -3.80 -26.52 -18.63
C LEU A 8 -2.62 -25.81 -19.29
N GLY A 9 -2.80 -24.53 -19.56
CA GLY A 9 -1.74 -23.61 -19.95
C GLY A 9 -2.18 -22.22 -19.55
N ASP A 10 -1.38 -21.56 -18.77
CA ASP A 10 -1.47 -20.21 -18.25
C ASP A 10 -2.45 -19.27 -18.96
N VAL A 11 -3.60 -19.00 -18.35
CA VAL A 11 -4.51 -17.97 -18.84
C VAL A 11 -4.34 -16.68 -18.02
N TYR A 12 -3.18 -16.08 -18.16
CA TYR A 12 -3.02 -14.65 -17.92
C TYR A 12 -3.34 -13.89 -19.20
N LYS A 13 -4.60 -13.58 -19.48
CA LYS A 13 -4.91 -12.57 -20.49
C LYS A 13 -4.94 -11.20 -19.82
N ARG A 14 -3.84 -10.49 -19.95
CA ARG A 14 -3.70 -9.08 -19.63
C ARG A 14 -4.46 -8.28 -20.67
N GLN A 15 -5.32 -7.38 -20.21
CA GLN A 15 -5.84 -6.28 -21.02
C GLN A 15 -4.72 -5.28 -21.35
N PRO A 16 -4.90 -4.38 -22.34
CA PRO A 16 -4.01 -3.24 -22.55
C PRO A 16 -3.73 -2.42 -21.29
N LEU A 17 -4.61 -2.49 -20.28
CA LEU A 17 -4.49 -1.80 -18.99
C LEU A 17 -4.00 -2.70 -17.83
N GLY A 18 -3.57 -3.94 -18.09
CA GLY A 18 -2.95 -4.82 -17.09
C GLY A 18 -3.88 -5.35 -15.97
N GLN A 19 -5.19 -5.14 -16.03
CA GLN A 19 -6.13 -5.66 -15.03
C GLN A 19 -6.36 -7.16 -15.20
N ILE A 20 -6.28 -7.91 -14.08
CA ILE A 20 -6.67 -9.31 -14.02
C ILE A 20 -8.20 -9.37 -13.94
N LEU A 21 -8.86 -9.91 -14.96
CA LEU A 21 -10.32 -10.05 -14.99
C LEU A 21 -10.82 -11.27 -14.24
N ALA A 22 -10.02 -12.34 -14.20
CA ALA A 22 -10.29 -13.58 -13.47
C ALA A 22 -8.97 -14.30 -13.17
N LEU A 23 -8.91 -14.97 -12.02
CA LEU A 23 -7.80 -15.85 -11.64
C LEU A 23 -8.00 -17.26 -12.24
N PRO A 24 -6.93 -18.05 -12.41
CA PRO A 24 -7.05 -19.47 -12.76
C PRO A 24 -8.00 -20.18 -11.77
N GLY A 25 -8.90 -21.01 -12.30
CA GLY A 25 -9.89 -21.73 -11.50
C GLY A 25 -11.15 -20.93 -11.13
N THR A 26 -11.27 -19.66 -11.54
CA THR A 26 -12.50 -18.88 -11.30
C THR A 26 -13.67 -19.44 -12.10
N PRO A 27 -14.81 -19.78 -11.47
CA PRO A 27 -16.00 -20.25 -12.18
C PRO A 27 -16.52 -19.24 -13.19
N LEU A 28 -16.89 -19.69 -14.37
CA LEU A 28 -17.37 -18.83 -15.45
C LEU A 28 -18.83 -18.42 -15.19
N THR A 29 -19.04 -17.33 -14.48
CA THR A 29 -20.38 -16.79 -14.21
C THR A 29 -20.85 -15.85 -15.32
N ARG A 30 -22.19 -15.67 -15.42
CA ARG A 30 -22.79 -14.73 -16.38
C ARG A 30 -22.28 -13.29 -16.21
N GLN A 31 -22.01 -12.88 -14.96
CA GLN A 31 -21.43 -11.58 -14.65
C GLN A 31 -19.98 -11.46 -15.17
N LEU A 32 -19.17 -12.51 -15.00
CA LEU A 32 -17.79 -12.55 -15.49
C LEU A 32 -17.75 -12.52 -17.02
N ILE A 33 -18.64 -13.25 -17.69
CA ILE A 33 -18.79 -13.22 -19.16
C ILE A 33 -19.13 -11.80 -19.64
N ASN A 34 -20.09 -11.13 -19.00
CA ASN A 34 -20.46 -9.76 -19.34
C ASN A 34 -19.31 -8.78 -19.14
N LYS A 35 -18.56 -8.93 -18.04
CA LYS A 35 -17.35 -8.15 -17.78
C LYS A 35 -16.28 -8.37 -18.86
N MET A 36 -16.05 -9.62 -19.28
CA MET A 36 -15.12 -9.96 -20.35
C MET A 36 -15.54 -9.36 -21.69
N LYS A 37 -16.84 -9.35 -22.00
CA LYS A 37 -17.37 -8.70 -23.23
C LYS A 37 -17.14 -7.19 -23.18
N LEU A 38 -17.42 -6.54 -22.05
CA LEU A 38 -17.19 -5.09 -21.87
C LEU A 38 -15.74 -4.70 -22.15
N TYR A 39 -14.83 -5.56 -21.74
CA TYR A 39 -13.39 -5.35 -21.93
C TYR A 39 -12.83 -5.93 -23.23
N LYS A 40 -13.68 -6.35 -24.17
CA LYS A 40 -13.32 -6.90 -25.51
C LYS A 40 -12.31 -8.05 -25.45
N VAL A 41 -12.46 -8.96 -24.48
CA VAL A 41 -11.62 -10.16 -24.38
C VAL A 41 -11.96 -11.11 -25.51
N GLY A 42 -11.03 -11.34 -26.45
CA GLY A 42 -11.28 -12.10 -27.67
C GLY A 42 -11.44 -13.62 -27.48
N SER A 43 -10.73 -14.21 -26.50
CA SER A 43 -10.84 -15.64 -26.19
C SER A 43 -10.33 -15.95 -24.79
N ILE A 44 -10.84 -17.01 -24.17
CA ILE A 44 -10.39 -17.56 -22.88
C ILE A 44 -10.26 -19.09 -23.01
N SER A 45 -9.36 -19.68 -22.23
CA SER A 45 -9.29 -21.15 -22.11
C SER A 45 -10.13 -21.57 -20.90
N ILE A 46 -10.97 -22.60 -21.10
CA ILE A 46 -11.86 -23.13 -20.05
C ILE A 46 -11.44 -24.59 -19.81
N GLN A 47 -11.33 -25.00 -18.54
CA GLN A 47 -11.26 -26.40 -18.15
C GLN A 47 -12.68 -26.98 -18.17
N ASN A 48 -12.92 -28.01 -18.99
CA ASN A 48 -14.13 -28.81 -18.84
C ASN A 48 -14.00 -29.72 -17.62
N PRO A 49 -15.03 -29.82 -16.76
CA PRO A 49 -15.07 -30.89 -15.80
C PRO A 49 -15.11 -32.20 -16.61
N SER A 50 -14.15 -33.09 -16.35
CA SER A 50 -14.17 -34.45 -16.91
C SER A 50 -15.51 -35.12 -16.54
N TYR A 51 -16.30 -35.41 -17.53
CA TYR A 51 -17.46 -36.31 -17.38
C TYR A 51 -16.89 -37.72 -17.05
N ALA A 52 -16.89 -38.06 -15.77
CA ALA A 52 -16.76 -39.45 -15.36
C ALA A 52 -18.03 -40.15 -15.85
N ALA A 53 -17.84 -41.12 -16.75
CA ALA A 53 -18.93 -41.96 -17.22
C ALA A 53 -19.64 -42.61 -16.06
N ALA A 54 -20.95 -42.55 -16.02
CA ALA A 54 -21.80 -43.19 -15.03
C ALA A 54 -21.59 -44.72 -15.07
N PRO A 55 -21.35 -45.38 -13.92
CA PRO A 55 -21.40 -46.85 -13.86
C PRO A 55 -22.85 -47.30 -13.94
N GLN A 56 -23.08 -48.30 -14.79
CA GLN A 56 -24.36 -49.00 -14.89
C GLN A 56 -24.77 -49.62 -13.56
N ALA A 57 -26.07 -49.60 -13.31
CA ALA A 57 -26.71 -50.10 -12.11
C ALA A 57 -26.40 -51.58 -11.87
N GLY A 58 -25.80 -51.88 -10.72
CA GLY A 58 -25.79 -53.19 -10.09
C GLY A 58 -26.48 -53.08 -8.73
N GLU A 59 -27.60 -53.75 -8.58
CA GLU A 59 -28.33 -53.84 -7.33
C GLU A 59 -27.45 -54.49 -6.27
N ASN A 60 -27.23 -53.77 -5.15
CA ASN A 60 -26.95 -54.44 -3.86
C ASN A 60 -27.48 -53.57 -2.71
N THR A 61 -28.46 -54.19 -2.04
CA THR A 61 -29.10 -53.73 -0.81
C THR A 61 -28.12 -53.79 0.36
N ALA A 62 -27.68 -52.66 0.84
CA ALA A 62 -27.08 -52.55 2.17
C ALA A 62 -27.60 -51.28 2.87
N LYS A 63 -27.99 -51.49 4.14
CA LYS A 63 -28.70 -50.58 5.02
C LYS A 63 -28.05 -49.17 5.07
N ARG A 64 -28.85 -48.16 4.74
CA ARG A 64 -28.52 -46.75 4.98
C ARG A 64 -28.71 -46.44 6.46
N ASP A 65 -27.62 -46.27 7.18
CA ASP A 65 -27.64 -45.54 8.44
C ASP A 65 -27.96 -44.06 8.18
N LYS A 66 -28.94 -43.54 8.90
CA LYS A 66 -29.40 -42.14 8.78
C LYS A 66 -28.30 -41.22 9.31
N VAL A 67 -27.48 -40.71 8.41
CA VAL A 67 -26.63 -39.54 8.70
C VAL A 67 -27.55 -38.35 8.90
N LYS A 68 -27.57 -37.80 10.13
CA LYS A 68 -28.26 -36.55 10.43
C LYS A 68 -27.71 -35.45 9.50
N PRO A 69 -28.58 -34.57 8.90
CA PRO A 69 -28.10 -33.48 8.09
C PRO A 69 -27.24 -32.55 8.95
N VAL A 70 -25.98 -32.37 8.57
CA VAL A 70 -25.10 -31.34 9.09
C VAL A 70 -25.81 -30.00 8.88
N PRO A 71 -25.98 -29.15 9.91
CA PRO A 71 -26.62 -27.85 9.72
C PRO A 71 -25.79 -27.09 8.68
N LYS A 72 -26.47 -26.61 7.64
CA LYS A 72 -25.91 -25.64 6.70
C LYS A 72 -25.52 -24.42 7.51
N THR A 73 -24.28 -24.39 7.99
CA THR A 73 -23.66 -23.14 8.46
C THR A 73 -23.84 -22.15 7.34
N ARG A 74 -24.61 -21.09 7.60
CA ARG A 74 -24.68 -19.91 6.75
C ARG A 74 -23.24 -19.59 6.37
N ALA A 75 -22.93 -19.70 5.07
CA ALA A 75 -21.79 -19.04 4.51
C ALA A 75 -22.04 -17.54 4.77
N HIS A 76 -21.56 -17.03 5.88
CA HIS A 76 -21.37 -15.59 6.05
C HIS A 76 -20.43 -15.24 4.92
N GLU A 77 -20.93 -14.51 3.92
CA GLU A 77 -20.07 -13.82 2.97
C GLU A 77 -19.07 -13.07 3.83
N MET A 78 -17.82 -13.50 3.79
CA MET A 78 -16.74 -12.83 4.52
C MET A 78 -16.51 -11.50 3.81
N VAL A 79 -17.21 -10.47 4.28
CA VAL A 79 -16.98 -9.09 3.87
C VAL A 79 -15.53 -8.79 4.25
N THR A 80 -14.69 -8.53 3.26
CA THR A 80 -13.29 -8.19 3.50
C THR A 80 -13.21 -6.91 4.33
N ASN A 81 -12.12 -6.71 5.07
CA ASN A 81 -11.92 -5.46 5.83
C ASN A 81 -12.07 -4.23 4.93
N ILE A 82 -11.56 -4.32 3.69
CA ILE A 82 -11.70 -3.28 2.66
C ILE A 82 -13.17 -2.93 2.40
N GLN A 83 -14.03 -3.92 2.16
CA GLN A 83 -15.45 -3.70 1.89
C GLN A 83 -16.18 -3.10 3.10
N ARG A 84 -15.81 -3.53 4.31
CA ARG A 84 -16.38 -3.00 5.56
C ARG A 84 -16.01 -1.53 5.75
N VAL A 85 -14.74 -1.19 5.58
CA VAL A 85 -14.25 0.18 5.69
C VAL A 85 -14.92 1.06 4.64
N GLN A 86 -14.95 0.66 3.38
CA GLN A 86 -15.53 1.43 2.27
C GLN A 86 -17.05 1.66 2.41
N ALA A 87 -17.75 0.83 3.17
CA ALA A 87 -19.18 0.98 3.42
C ALA A 87 -19.51 1.91 4.61
N SER A 88 -18.51 2.28 5.43
CA SER A 88 -18.73 3.08 6.65
C SER A 88 -18.96 4.56 6.35
N GLU A 89 -19.69 5.24 7.25
CA GLU A 89 -19.89 6.70 7.17
C GLU A 89 -18.60 7.45 7.45
N GLU A 90 -17.78 6.93 8.34
CA GLU A 90 -16.46 7.45 8.67
C GLU A 90 -15.57 7.49 7.43
N PHE A 91 -15.58 6.43 6.60
CA PHE A 91 -14.83 6.41 5.35
C PHE A 91 -15.32 7.47 4.37
N ARG A 92 -16.62 7.66 4.24
CA ARG A 92 -17.18 8.72 3.36
C ARG A 92 -16.75 10.11 3.82
N GLY A 93 -16.81 10.38 5.14
CA GLY A 93 -16.33 11.61 5.74
C GLY A 93 -14.85 11.85 5.49
N PHE A 94 -14.04 10.81 5.70
CA PHE A 94 -12.60 10.83 5.41
C PHE A 94 -12.33 11.09 3.93
N GLN A 95 -13.03 10.40 3.03
CA GLN A 95 -12.89 10.54 1.58
C GLN A 95 -13.11 11.99 1.10
N LEU A 96 -14.14 12.66 1.60
CA LEU A 96 -14.41 14.06 1.25
C LEU A 96 -13.27 14.98 1.69
N LYS A 97 -12.79 14.85 2.93
CA LYS A 97 -11.65 15.62 3.44
C LYS A 97 -10.36 15.31 2.67
N TYR A 98 -10.14 14.04 2.34
CA TYR A 98 -8.98 13.59 1.57
C TYR A 98 -8.95 14.25 0.18
N ILE A 99 -10.08 14.24 -0.54
CA ILE A 99 -10.21 14.89 -1.86
C ILE A 99 -9.98 16.40 -1.73
N THR A 100 -10.49 17.03 -0.68
CA THR A 100 -10.25 18.45 -0.41
C THR A 100 -8.76 18.74 -0.24
N CYS A 101 -8.04 17.93 0.55
CA CYS A 101 -6.59 18.05 0.71
C CYS A 101 -5.85 17.87 -0.64
N ILE A 102 -6.25 16.88 -1.44
CA ILE A 102 -5.67 16.65 -2.78
C ILE A 102 -5.82 17.90 -3.65
N ASN A 103 -7.00 18.52 -3.69
CA ASN A 103 -7.23 19.72 -4.48
C ASN A 103 -6.40 20.90 -3.99
N GLN A 104 -6.22 21.05 -2.67
CA GLN A 104 -5.34 22.08 -2.10
C GLN A 104 -3.87 21.83 -2.44
N ILE A 105 -3.39 20.59 -2.40
CA ILE A 105 -2.03 20.22 -2.82
C ILE A 105 -1.83 20.52 -4.31
N LYS A 106 -2.80 20.17 -5.16
CA LYS A 106 -2.76 20.49 -6.61
C LYS A 106 -2.66 21.99 -6.86
N ASP A 107 -3.49 22.79 -6.21
CA ASP A 107 -3.46 24.24 -6.32
C ASP A 107 -2.11 24.81 -5.85
N THR A 108 -1.63 24.35 -4.69
CA THR A 108 -0.32 24.74 -4.14
C THR A 108 0.82 24.41 -5.10
N PHE A 109 0.86 23.19 -5.63
CA PHE A 109 1.87 22.78 -6.60
C PHE A 109 1.79 23.61 -7.89
N GLY A 110 0.57 23.83 -8.40
CA GLY A 110 0.34 24.66 -9.58
C GLY A 110 0.88 26.07 -9.42
N LYS A 111 0.58 26.74 -8.31
CA LYS A 111 1.07 28.09 -7.96
C LYS A 111 2.59 28.15 -7.90
N ILE A 112 3.21 27.23 -7.14
CA ILE A 112 4.67 27.18 -7.00
C ILE A 112 5.33 26.90 -8.36
N CYS A 113 4.79 25.98 -9.16
CA CYS A 113 5.30 25.68 -10.50
C CYS A 113 5.12 26.84 -11.50
N ALA A 114 4.12 27.70 -11.30
CA ALA A 114 3.91 28.93 -12.06
C ALA A 114 4.86 30.08 -11.64
N GLY A 115 5.65 29.88 -10.57
CA GLY A 115 6.63 30.87 -10.09
C GLY A 115 6.11 31.79 -9.00
N GLU A 116 4.95 31.50 -8.41
CA GLU A 116 4.48 32.25 -7.23
C GLU A 116 5.47 32.07 -6.07
N LYS A 117 5.79 33.19 -5.40
CA LYS A 117 6.79 33.22 -4.32
C LYS A 117 6.22 32.97 -2.91
N SER A 118 4.95 32.65 -2.85
CA SER A 118 4.26 32.31 -1.60
C SER A 118 3.11 31.36 -1.88
N PHE A 119 2.77 30.53 -0.88
CA PHE A 119 1.54 29.74 -0.85
C PHE A 119 0.97 29.78 0.58
N ASP A 120 -0.29 29.46 0.71
CA ASP A 120 -0.95 29.45 2.03
C ASP A 120 -0.63 28.13 2.77
N GLU A 121 0.55 28.12 3.43
CA GLU A 121 1.00 26.98 4.24
C GLU A 121 0.03 26.68 5.38
N ALA A 122 -0.57 27.71 5.99
CA ALA A 122 -1.45 27.55 7.15
C ALA A 122 -2.76 26.83 6.74
N THR A 123 -3.35 27.20 5.62
CA THR A 123 -4.57 26.53 5.11
C THR A 123 -4.28 25.09 4.71
N LEU A 124 -3.17 24.83 4.01
CA LEU A 124 -2.76 23.47 3.65
C LEU A 124 -2.54 22.60 4.89
N LEU A 125 -1.79 23.12 5.86
CA LEU A 125 -1.52 22.42 7.12
C LEU A 125 -2.82 22.12 7.89
N THR A 126 -3.72 23.10 8.00
CA THR A 126 -5.00 22.94 8.69
C THR A 126 -5.82 21.81 8.07
N ALA A 127 -5.91 21.75 6.75
CA ALA A 127 -6.65 20.68 6.08
C ALA A 127 -6.04 19.29 6.34
N VAL A 128 -4.71 19.17 6.33
CA VAL A 128 -4.03 17.89 6.63
C VAL A 128 -4.23 17.51 8.11
N ILE A 129 -4.21 18.48 9.03
CA ILE A 129 -4.51 18.25 10.45
C ILE A 129 -5.94 17.77 10.64
N ASP A 130 -6.92 18.42 10.00
CA ASP A 130 -8.34 18.04 10.08
C ASP A 130 -8.58 16.64 9.52
N LEU A 131 -7.92 16.30 8.42
CA LEU A 131 -7.96 14.95 7.87
C LEU A 131 -7.36 13.93 8.84
N SER A 132 -6.15 14.21 9.37
CA SER A 132 -5.48 13.35 10.36
C SER A 132 -6.31 13.13 11.62
N SER A 133 -7.11 14.12 12.01
CA SER A 133 -7.96 14.08 13.21
C SER A 133 -9.29 13.35 12.98
N SER A 134 -9.62 13.02 11.72
CA SER A 134 -10.84 12.25 11.39
C SER A 134 -10.72 10.77 11.76
N CYS A 135 -9.50 10.26 11.96
CA CYS A 135 -9.25 8.90 12.39
C CYS A 135 -8.96 8.89 13.88
N GLY A 136 -9.66 8.06 14.64
CA GLY A 136 -9.49 7.94 16.10
C GLY A 136 -8.21 7.18 16.47
N THR A 137 -7.76 6.28 15.59
CA THR A 137 -6.64 5.38 15.85
C THR A 137 -5.64 5.33 14.68
N THR A 138 -4.43 4.85 14.98
CA THR A 138 -3.39 4.61 13.95
C THR A 138 -3.83 3.57 12.92
N ILE A 139 -4.51 2.50 13.36
CA ILE A 139 -4.98 1.46 12.44
C ILE A 139 -6.03 2.01 11.47
N GLU A 140 -6.98 2.78 11.97
CA GLU A 140 -7.97 3.45 11.12
C GLU A 140 -7.29 4.34 10.09
N THR A 141 -6.27 5.10 10.49
CA THR A 141 -5.52 5.95 9.54
C THR A 141 -4.92 5.11 8.42
N PHE A 142 -4.21 4.01 8.73
CA PHE A 142 -3.61 3.16 7.70
C PHE A 142 -4.68 2.47 6.83
N ASP A 143 -5.78 2.01 7.42
CA ASP A 143 -6.89 1.39 6.70
C ASP A 143 -7.56 2.41 5.75
N MET A 144 -7.80 3.65 6.20
CA MET A 144 -8.33 4.72 5.37
C MET A 144 -7.39 5.04 4.21
N LEU A 145 -6.09 5.24 4.47
CA LEU A 145 -5.09 5.51 3.43
C LEU A 145 -5.01 4.36 2.42
N TYR A 146 -5.05 3.12 2.89
CA TYR A 146 -5.05 1.94 2.02
C TYR A 146 -6.24 1.94 1.06
N ASN A 147 -7.43 2.30 1.55
CA ASN A 147 -8.66 2.33 0.77
C ASN A 147 -8.76 3.52 -0.19
N MET A 148 -8.04 4.63 0.07
CA MET A 148 -8.05 5.81 -0.80
C MET A 148 -7.21 5.67 -2.08
N ARG A 149 -6.30 4.70 -2.16
CA ARG A 149 -5.27 4.56 -3.21
C ARG A 149 -5.79 4.40 -4.64
N THR A 150 -7.05 4.05 -4.83
CA THR A 150 -7.66 3.87 -6.16
C THR A 150 -8.55 5.04 -6.58
N ILE A 151 -8.69 6.05 -5.73
CA ILE A 151 -9.74 7.06 -5.86
C ILE A 151 -9.21 8.40 -6.39
N ALA A 152 -7.93 8.71 -6.16
CA ALA A 152 -7.37 10.01 -6.49
C ALA A 152 -6.09 9.90 -7.33
N ASP A 153 -5.61 11.05 -7.85
CA ASP A 153 -4.38 11.17 -8.62
C ASP A 153 -3.17 10.61 -7.84
N PRO A 154 -2.40 9.68 -8.42
CA PRO A 154 -1.35 8.96 -7.70
C PRO A 154 -0.26 9.85 -7.10
N LEU A 155 0.15 10.94 -7.79
CA LEU A 155 1.20 11.85 -7.31
C LEU A 155 0.76 12.58 -6.03
N TYR A 156 -0.39 13.24 -6.09
CA TYR A 156 -0.87 14.06 -4.97
C TYR A 156 -1.37 13.20 -3.81
N SER A 157 -1.93 12.02 -4.10
CA SER A 157 -2.28 11.03 -3.08
C SER A 157 -1.04 10.57 -2.32
N HIS A 158 0.05 10.27 -3.03
CA HIS A 158 1.32 9.90 -2.43
C HIS A 158 1.87 11.01 -1.54
N CYS A 159 1.92 12.25 -2.04
CA CYS A 159 2.37 13.40 -1.27
C CYS A 159 1.55 13.60 0.03
N LEU A 160 0.22 13.49 -0.05
CA LEU A 160 -0.64 13.58 1.13
C LEU A 160 -0.39 12.45 2.11
N ASN A 161 -0.31 11.21 1.62
CA ASN A 161 -0.05 10.03 2.45
C ASN A 161 1.29 10.14 3.19
N VAL A 162 2.35 10.54 2.47
CA VAL A 162 3.67 10.76 3.08
C VAL A 162 3.60 11.86 4.13
N GLY A 163 2.89 12.97 3.89
CA GLY A 163 2.66 14.00 4.89
C GLY A 163 1.93 13.50 6.15
N LEU A 164 0.92 12.65 5.99
CA LEU A 164 0.20 12.04 7.12
C LEU A 164 1.07 11.06 7.89
N ILE A 165 1.86 10.23 7.19
CA ILE A 165 2.75 9.25 7.82
C ILE A 165 3.89 9.95 8.55
N THR A 166 4.52 10.97 7.97
CA THR A 166 5.57 11.77 8.64
C THR A 166 5.03 12.46 9.89
N ARG A 167 3.80 13.00 9.83
CA ARG A 167 3.10 13.54 11.00
C ARG A 167 2.94 12.51 12.10
N MET A 168 2.56 11.29 11.78
CA MET A 168 2.44 10.19 12.75
C MET A 168 3.81 9.85 13.36
N ILE A 169 4.86 9.73 12.55
CA ILE A 169 6.22 9.44 13.02
C ILE A 169 6.72 10.57 13.95
N GLY A 170 6.52 11.84 13.59
CA GLY A 170 6.88 12.98 14.41
C GLY A 170 6.20 12.96 15.79
N ARG A 171 4.91 12.61 15.83
CA ARG A 171 4.17 12.44 17.10
C ARG A 171 4.69 11.26 17.92
N TRP A 172 5.05 10.15 17.29
CA TRP A 172 5.64 8.99 17.99
C TRP A 172 7.05 9.28 18.52
N LEU A 173 7.78 10.18 17.86
CA LEU A 173 9.07 10.69 18.33
C LEU A 173 8.94 11.73 19.44
N HIS A 174 7.70 12.11 19.83
CA HIS A 174 7.43 13.18 20.79
C HIS A 174 8.06 14.53 20.42
N MET A 175 8.10 14.83 19.10
CA MET A 175 8.56 16.12 18.61
C MET A 175 7.61 17.24 19.03
N GLU A 176 8.14 18.46 19.16
CA GLU A 176 7.31 19.64 19.42
C GLU A 176 6.24 19.83 18.32
N LYS A 177 5.09 20.38 18.70
CA LYS A 177 3.96 20.57 17.77
C LYS A 177 4.35 21.34 16.51
N THR A 178 5.21 22.35 16.64
CA THR A 178 5.75 23.14 15.53
C THR A 178 6.56 22.26 14.57
N ASP A 179 7.43 21.41 15.10
CA ASP A 179 8.26 20.52 14.30
C ASP A 179 7.42 19.45 13.60
N VAL A 180 6.42 18.88 14.30
CA VAL A 180 5.46 17.96 13.67
C VAL A 180 4.70 18.62 12.53
N ASN A 181 4.33 19.88 12.66
CA ASN A 181 3.65 20.62 11.61
C ASN A 181 4.56 20.87 10.40
N THR A 182 5.80 21.33 10.65
CA THR A 182 6.81 21.55 9.61
C THR A 182 7.15 20.24 8.89
N LEU A 183 7.34 19.14 9.65
CA LEU A 183 7.58 17.80 9.07
C LEU A 183 6.40 17.30 8.21
N THR A 184 5.17 17.64 8.61
CA THR A 184 3.98 17.32 7.81
C THR A 184 4.04 17.99 6.45
N ILE A 185 4.31 19.29 6.41
CA ILE A 185 4.44 20.06 5.15
C ILE A 185 5.65 19.58 4.35
N ALA A 186 6.77 19.25 5.01
CA ALA A 186 7.93 18.66 4.34
C ALA A 186 7.56 17.35 3.62
N GLY A 187 6.79 16.48 4.28
CA GLY A 187 6.27 15.26 3.66
C GLY A 187 5.31 15.52 2.50
N VAL A 188 4.45 16.55 2.59
CA VAL A 188 3.54 16.92 1.49
C VAL A 188 4.31 17.47 0.28
N LEU A 189 5.36 18.25 0.50
CA LEU A 189 6.10 18.94 -0.57
C LEU A 189 7.33 18.16 -1.09
N HIS A 190 7.69 17.00 -0.51
CA HIS A 190 8.92 16.30 -0.83
C HIS A 190 9.09 16.02 -2.34
N ASP A 191 7.98 15.70 -2.99
CA ASP A 191 7.92 15.29 -4.41
C ASP A 191 7.49 16.41 -5.38
N ILE A 192 7.43 17.67 -4.96
CA ILE A 192 6.98 18.79 -5.82
C ILE A 192 7.78 18.89 -7.12
N GLY A 193 9.04 18.50 -7.11
CA GLY A 193 9.89 18.53 -8.30
C GLY A 193 9.44 17.58 -9.42
N LYS A 194 8.57 16.62 -9.14
CA LYS A 194 7.96 15.75 -10.16
C LYS A 194 7.09 16.54 -11.16
N CYS A 195 6.60 17.73 -10.77
CA CYS A 195 5.91 18.64 -11.68
C CYS A 195 6.80 19.15 -12.85
N LYS A 196 8.12 19.00 -12.77
CA LYS A 196 9.06 19.34 -13.85
C LYS A 196 9.43 18.13 -14.72
N ILE A 197 8.95 16.95 -14.39
CA ILE A 197 9.14 15.74 -15.20
C ILE A 197 8.02 15.67 -16.23
N PRO A 198 8.31 15.42 -17.52
CA PRO A 198 7.30 15.25 -18.55
C PRO A 198 6.31 14.13 -18.22
N ASP A 199 5.02 14.38 -18.49
CA ASP A 199 3.94 13.45 -18.13
C ASP A 199 4.07 12.07 -18.81
N ASP A 200 4.58 12.03 -20.03
CA ASP A 200 4.85 10.80 -20.78
C ASP A 200 5.93 9.92 -20.13
N VAL A 201 6.89 10.53 -19.42
CA VAL A 201 7.92 9.84 -18.64
C VAL A 201 7.36 9.44 -17.26
N LEU A 202 6.72 10.39 -16.56
CA LEU A 202 6.21 10.17 -15.21
C LEU A 202 5.11 9.08 -15.16
N ASN A 203 4.24 9.09 -16.18
CA ASN A 203 3.09 8.20 -16.30
C ASN A 203 3.30 7.06 -17.31
N LYS A 204 4.55 6.82 -17.74
CA LYS A 204 4.88 5.79 -18.71
C LYS A 204 4.34 4.43 -18.27
N PRO A 205 3.57 3.72 -19.12
CA PRO A 205 3.01 2.41 -18.77
C PRO A 205 4.05 1.29 -18.78
N ASP A 206 5.15 1.47 -19.50
CA ASP A 206 6.23 0.50 -19.68
C ASP A 206 7.40 0.76 -18.73
N LYS A 207 8.38 -0.14 -18.73
CA LYS A 207 9.63 0.06 -18.00
C LYS A 207 10.35 1.30 -18.53
N LEU A 208 10.80 2.16 -17.62
CA LEU A 208 11.61 3.32 -17.95
C LEU A 208 12.94 2.93 -18.60
N THR A 209 13.43 3.72 -19.54
CA THR A 209 14.82 3.64 -20.00
C THR A 209 15.75 4.18 -18.92
N ASP A 210 17.05 3.93 -19.09
CA ASP A 210 18.04 4.46 -18.14
C ASP A 210 18.08 5.99 -18.15
N GLU A 211 17.88 6.63 -19.31
CA GLU A 211 17.80 8.09 -19.45
C GLU A 211 16.54 8.66 -18.78
N GLU A 212 15.38 8.03 -18.98
CA GLU A 212 14.13 8.42 -18.32
C GLU A 212 14.23 8.27 -16.80
N PHE A 213 14.85 7.16 -16.34
CA PHE A 213 15.09 6.98 -14.91
C PHE A 213 16.08 8.01 -14.35
N ALA A 214 17.13 8.34 -15.10
CA ALA A 214 18.07 9.40 -14.72
C ALA A 214 17.39 10.78 -14.67
N LEU A 215 16.42 11.04 -15.56
CA LEU A 215 15.60 12.26 -15.51
C LEU A 215 14.72 12.29 -14.24
N ILE A 216 14.05 11.20 -13.93
CA ILE A 216 13.23 11.11 -12.69
C ILE A 216 14.10 11.36 -11.45
N LYS A 217 15.32 10.84 -11.40
CA LYS A 217 16.25 11.08 -10.27
C LYS A 217 16.62 12.55 -10.05
N LYS A 218 16.30 13.44 -10.99
CA LYS A 218 16.52 14.89 -10.84
C LYS A 218 15.40 15.60 -10.07
N HIS A 219 14.25 14.94 -9.81
CA HIS A 219 13.14 15.63 -9.16
C HIS A 219 13.49 16.19 -7.76
N PRO A 220 14.39 15.62 -6.93
CA PRO A 220 14.75 16.24 -5.68
C PRO A 220 15.41 17.60 -5.87
N GLN A 221 16.32 17.70 -6.84
CA GLN A 221 16.93 18.99 -7.21
C GLN A 221 15.90 19.96 -7.77
N PHE A 222 15.02 19.51 -8.69
CA PHE A 222 13.95 20.33 -9.22
C PHE A 222 13.00 20.83 -8.13
N GLY A 223 12.68 19.97 -7.16
CA GLY A 223 11.86 20.34 -6.00
C GLY A 223 12.52 21.41 -5.14
N PHE A 224 13.78 21.21 -4.81
CA PHE A 224 14.55 22.23 -4.09
C PHE A 224 14.58 23.57 -4.83
N ASP A 225 14.86 23.55 -6.14
CA ASP A 225 14.95 24.77 -6.98
C ASP A 225 13.60 25.51 -7.06
N LEU A 226 12.48 24.79 -7.05
CA LEU A 226 11.14 25.36 -7.04
C LEU A 226 10.81 26.10 -5.74
N ILE A 227 11.29 25.57 -4.59
CA ILE A 227 10.88 26.09 -3.27
C ILE A 227 12.00 26.85 -2.53
N ARG A 228 13.22 26.92 -3.07
CA ARG A 228 14.39 27.52 -2.38
C ARG A 228 14.20 28.98 -1.97
N ASP A 229 13.49 29.76 -2.80
CA ASP A 229 13.28 31.20 -2.59
C ASP A 229 11.98 31.50 -1.81
N LEU A 230 11.17 30.48 -1.50
CA LEU A 230 9.97 30.65 -0.69
C LEU A 230 10.33 30.94 0.77
N GLN A 231 9.50 31.73 1.45
CA GLN A 231 9.65 32.05 2.89
C GLN A 231 9.04 30.93 3.75
N ILE A 232 9.65 29.74 3.69
CA ILE A 232 9.26 28.54 4.44
C ILE A 232 10.47 28.00 5.22
N ASP A 233 10.21 27.13 6.18
CA ASP A 233 11.27 26.49 6.98
C ASP A 233 12.30 25.78 6.08
N SER A 234 13.58 26.01 6.36
CA SER A 234 14.68 25.44 5.58
C SER A 234 14.70 23.90 5.58
N ARG A 235 14.14 23.27 6.61
CA ARG A 235 14.03 21.80 6.70
C ARG A 235 13.08 21.23 5.64
N ILE A 236 12.02 21.98 5.27
CA ILE A 236 11.13 21.59 4.15
C ILE A 236 11.93 21.55 2.85
N LYS A 237 12.74 22.59 2.61
CA LYS A 237 13.59 22.68 1.40
C LYS A 237 14.61 21.55 1.34
N ARG A 238 15.28 21.28 2.47
CA ARG A 238 16.24 20.16 2.58
C ARG A 238 15.57 18.82 2.40
N THR A 239 14.35 18.62 2.93
CA THR A 239 13.58 17.39 2.72
C THR A 239 13.31 17.13 1.24
N ALA A 240 12.86 18.14 0.49
CA ALA A 240 12.65 17.99 -0.95
C ALA A 240 13.94 17.57 -1.69
N LEU A 241 15.12 18.06 -1.26
CA LEU A 241 16.40 17.71 -1.87
C LEU A 241 16.90 16.31 -1.45
N MET A 242 16.71 15.92 -0.18
CA MET A 242 17.46 14.83 0.46
C MET A 242 16.64 13.56 0.73
N HIS A 243 15.32 13.53 0.48
CA HIS A 243 14.47 12.37 0.86
C HIS A 243 14.85 11.06 0.15
N HIS A 244 15.61 11.12 -0.93
CA HIS A 244 16.17 9.95 -1.60
C HIS A 244 17.64 9.66 -1.23
N GLU A 245 18.24 10.44 -0.34
CA GLU A 245 19.53 10.07 0.25
C GLU A 245 19.39 8.84 1.15
N ARG A 246 20.46 8.10 1.32
CA ARG A 246 20.52 6.90 2.13
C ARG A 246 21.72 6.98 3.07
N CYS A 247 21.53 6.50 4.31
CA CYS A 247 22.56 6.58 5.36
C CYS A 247 23.87 5.87 5.00
N ASP A 248 23.83 4.93 4.06
CA ASP A 248 24.99 4.22 3.53
C ASP A 248 25.66 4.94 2.33
N GLY A 249 25.22 6.14 1.96
CA GLY A 249 25.74 6.90 0.83
C GLY A 249 25.28 6.38 -0.55
N SER A 250 24.40 5.38 -0.61
CA SER A 250 23.90 4.81 -1.88
C SER A 250 22.75 5.62 -2.49
N GLY A 251 22.34 6.72 -1.84
CA GLY A 251 21.23 7.57 -2.26
C GLY A 251 21.54 8.52 -3.41
N TYR A 252 20.65 9.45 -3.66
CA TYR A 252 20.79 10.53 -4.64
C TYR A 252 20.05 11.78 -4.15
N PRO A 253 20.34 12.99 -4.65
CA PRO A 253 21.24 13.29 -5.78
C PRO A 253 22.72 13.41 -5.39
N SER A 254 23.05 13.62 -4.11
CA SER A 254 24.39 14.02 -3.67
C SER A 254 25.21 12.90 -3.02
N GLN A 255 24.60 11.74 -2.77
CA GLN A 255 25.23 10.58 -2.11
C GLN A 255 25.83 10.95 -0.75
N LEU A 256 25.02 11.64 0.07
CA LEU A 256 25.46 12.19 1.35
C LEU A 256 25.73 11.10 2.38
N ASP A 257 26.71 11.37 3.24
CA ASP A 257 26.90 10.64 4.49
C ASP A 257 25.72 10.92 5.44
N SER A 258 25.39 9.94 6.29
CA SER A 258 24.27 10.02 7.21
C SER A 258 24.30 11.24 8.13
N SER A 259 25.49 11.74 8.48
CA SER A 259 25.67 12.93 9.32
C SER A 259 25.27 14.23 8.63
N LEU A 260 25.17 14.23 7.29
CA LEU A 260 24.82 15.38 6.48
C LEU A 260 23.35 15.39 6.04
N ILE A 261 22.63 14.30 6.23
CA ILE A 261 21.21 14.20 5.88
C ILE A 261 20.35 14.78 7.00
N ASP A 262 19.45 15.69 6.64
CA ASP A 262 18.50 16.28 7.61
C ASP A 262 17.55 15.22 8.19
N ASP A 263 17.27 15.28 9.50
CA ASP A 263 16.39 14.34 10.19
C ASP A 263 14.98 14.27 9.54
N PHE A 264 14.44 15.41 9.06
CA PHE A 264 13.15 15.44 8.37
C PHE A 264 13.20 14.66 7.06
N ALA A 265 14.30 14.76 6.33
CA ALA A 265 14.51 13.97 5.10
C ALA A 265 14.64 12.48 5.43
N MET A 266 15.35 12.10 6.51
CA MET A 266 15.46 10.70 6.94
C MET A 266 14.09 10.10 7.33
N ILE A 267 13.26 10.87 8.04
CA ILE A 267 11.91 10.45 8.43
C ILE A 267 11.03 10.33 7.18
N THR A 268 11.10 11.32 6.28
CA THR A 268 10.33 11.35 5.04
C THR A 268 10.71 10.18 4.13
N ALA A 269 11.99 9.82 4.04
CA ALA A 269 12.46 8.67 3.26
C ALA A 269 11.82 7.33 3.70
N ILE A 270 11.59 7.15 5.00
CA ILE A 270 10.91 5.95 5.53
C ILE A 270 9.42 5.98 5.15
N ALA A 271 8.76 7.12 5.30
CA ALA A 271 7.35 7.30 4.98
C ALA A 271 7.08 7.13 3.48
N ASP A 272 7.92 7.71 2.61
CA ASP A 272 7.88 7.60 1.15
C ASP A 272 7.95 6.13 0.71
N VAL A 273 8.96 5.40 1.17
CA VAL A 273 9.14 3.99 0.80
C VAL A 273 7.98 3.14 1.32
N TYR A 274 7.49 3.38 2.54
CA TYR A 274 6.32 2.68 3.05
C TYR A 274 5.09 2.90 2.18
N ASP A 275 4.75 4.14 1.85
CA ASP A 275 3.59 4.43 1.00
C ASP A 275 3.79 3.84 -0.41
N ALA A 276 4.98 3.98 -0.99
CA ALA A 276 5.30 3.40 -2.29
C ALA A 276 5.18 1.86 -2.33
N MET A 277 5.56 1.16 -1.25
CA MET A 277 5.46 -0.30 -1.15
C MET A 277 4.03 -0.77 -0.96
N THR A 278 3.25 -0.06 -0.18
CA THR A 278 1.87 -0.39 0.12
C THR A 278 0.87 0.15 -0.91
N ALA A 279 1.28 1.01 -1.85
CA ALA A 279 0.46 1.45 -2.98
C ALA A 279 0.28 0.35 -4.03
N ALA A 280 -0.92 0.28 -4.64
CA ALA A 280 -1.14 -0.50 -5.85
C ALA A 280 -0.38 0.17 -7.01
N ARG A 281 0.57 -0.52 -7.60
CA ARG A 281 1.25 -0.07 -8.82
C ARG A 281 0.78 -0.90 -10.01
N ARG A 282 0.87 -0.35 -11.21
CA ARG A 282 0.45 -1.04 -12.45
C ARG A 282 1.05 -2.46 -12.58
N TYR A 283 2.23 -2.68 -11.99
CA TYR A 283 3.00 -3.93 -12.11
C TYR A 283 3.03 -4.77 -10.83
N ARG A 284 2.46 -4.27 -9.72
CA ARG A 284 2.54 -4.94 -8.42
C ARG A 284 1.30 -4.66 -7.58
N ALA A 285 0.71 -5.71 -7.02
CA ALA A 285 -0.29 -5.59 -5.96
C ALA A 285 0.31 -4.89 -4.72
N PRO A 286 -0.50 -4.18 -3.92
CA PRO A 286 -0.08 -3.62 -2.65
C PRO A 286 0.55 -4.69 -1.76
N LEU A 287 1.68 -4.38 -1.15
CA LEU A 287 2.26 -5.26 -0.16
C LEU A 287 1.47 -5.19 1.15
N CYS A 288 1.31 -6.34 1.79
CA CYS A 288 0.85 -6.41 3.16
C CYS A 288 1.83 -5.68 4.10
N PRO A 289 1.36 -4.98 5.16
CA PRO A 289 2.23 -4.30 6.11
C PRO A 289 3.37 -5.18 6.66
N PHE A 290 3.13 -6.46 6.94
CA PHE A 290 4.16 -7.39 7.40
C PHE A 290 5.21 -7.71 6.33
N ALA A 291 4.84 -7.72 5.06
CA ALA A 291 5.80 -7.85 3.96
C ALA A 291 6.68 -6.59 3.83
N VAL A 292 6.13 -5.41 4.10
CA VAL A 292 6.91 -4.15 4.14
C VAL A 292 7.86 -4.15 5.34
N ILE A 293 7.39 -4.55 6.53
CA ILE A 293 8.26 -4.71 7.71
C ILE A 293 9.43 -5.65 7.38
N SER A 294 9.15 -6.82 6.77
CA SER A 294 10.18 -7.78 6.37
C SER A 294 11.20 -7.21 5.39
N SER A 295 10.75 -6.40 4.43
CA SER A 295 11.64 -5.72 3.49
C SER A 295 12.58 -4.72 4.21
N PHE A 296 12.04 -3.92 5.14
CA PHE A 296 12.86 -3.01 5.94
C PHE A 296 13.81 -3.76 6.89
N GLU A 297 13.40 -4.88 7.47
CA GLU A 297 14.26 -5.71 8.31
C GLU A 297 15.43 -6.31 7.53
N SER A 298 15.22 -6.67 6.25
CA SER A 298 16.26 -7.29 5.43
C SER A 298 17.31 -6.30 4.91
N GLU A 299 16.91 -5.08 4.54
CA GLU A 299 17.79 -4.14 3.83
C GLU A 299 17.81 -2.72 4.44
N GLY A 300 16.86 -2.42 5.32
CA GLY A 300 16.60 -1.05 5.74
C GLY A 300 17.60 -0.49 6.75
N PHE A 301 18.18 -1.32 7.60
CA PHE A 301 19.01 -0.83 8.71
C PHE A 301 20.34 -0.18 8.31
N THR A 302 20.83 -0.43 7.12
CA THR A 302 21.98 0.29 6.56
C THR A 302 21.55 1.55 5.80
N LYS A 303 20.40 1.50 5.12
CA LYS A 303 19.92 2.56 4.23
C LYS A 303 19.21 3.69 4.94
N TYR A 304 18.55 3.42 6.08
CA TYR A 304 17.74 4.38 6.82
C TYR A 304 18.28 4.58 8.23
N ASN A 305 17.98 5.74 8.84
CA ASN A 305 18.31 5.99 10.23
C ASN A 305 17.66 4.95 11.14
N THR A 306 18.49 4.16 11.82
CA THR A 306 18.05 3.01 12.62
C THR A 306 17.08 3.40 13.74
N LYS A 307 17.27 4.57 14.38
CA LYS A 307 16.38 5.06 15.44
C LYS A 307 14.96 5.30 14.90
N PHE A 308 14.85 6.02 13.80
CA PHE A 308 13.56 6.35 13.19
C PHE A 308 12.89 5.12 12.60
N LEU A 309 13.67 4.28 11.92
CA LEU A 309 13.16 3.04 11.32
C LEU A 309 12.63 2.06 12.38
N LEU A 310 13.40 1.78 13.44
CA LEU A 310 12.96 0.87 14.52
C LEU A 310 11.69 1.37 15.20
N LEU A 311 11.60 2.68 15.47
CA LEU A 311 10.37 3.25 16.03
C LEU A 311 9.19 3.02 15.10
N PHE A 312 9.36 3.35 13.81
CA PHE A 312 8.30 3.18 12.81
C PHE A 312 7.84 1.72 12.72
N LEU A 313 8.77 0.76 12.58
CA LEU A 313 8.45 -0.66 12.46
C LEU A 313 7.75 -1.20 13.71
N LYS A 314 8.22 -0.83 14.92
CA LYS A 314 7.57 -1.23 16.18
C LYS A 314 6.15 -0.69 16.27
N LYS A 315 5.93 0.58 15.96
CA LYS A 315 4.59 1.20 15.98
C LYS A 315 3.68 0.57 14.93
N LEU A 316 4.19 0.33 13.72
CA LEU A 316 3.45 -0.32 12.65
C LEU A 316 3.03 -1.75 13.05
N ALA A 317 3.97 -2.58 13.52
CA ALA A 317 3.67 -3.94 13.96
C ALA A 317 2.66 -3.96 15.13
N THR A 318 2.84 -3.06 16.12
CA THR A 318 1.91 -2.95 17.27
C THR A 318 0.51 -2.55 16.83
N THR A 319 0.37 -1.74 15.79
CA THR A 319 -0.93 -1.35 15.24
C THR A 319 -1.75 -2.57 14.80
N TYR A 320 -1.09 -3.62 14.30
CA TYR A 320 -1.75 -4.84 13.83
C TYR A 320 -1.74 -5.99 14.87
N GLN A 321 -1.24 -5.75 16.08
CA GLN A 321 -1.31 -6.74 17.16
C GLN A 321 -2.79 -7.04 17.49
N SER A 322 -3.12 -8.29 17.69
CA SER A 322 -4.47 -8.83 17.90
C SER A 322 -5.36 -8.88 16.64
N ASN A 323 -4.89 -8.37 15.49
CA ASN A 323 -5.65 -8.49 14.26
C ASN A 323 -5.67 -9.92 13.72
N ARG A 324 -6.77 -10.24 13.02
CA ARG A 324 -6.88 -11.45 12.23
C ARG A 324 -6.06 -11.30 10.95
N VAL A 325 -5.30 -12.34 10.62
CA VAL A 325 -4.44 -12.37 9.44
C VAL A 325 -4.61 -13.69 8.69
N MET A 326 -4.25 -13.67 7.41
CA MET A 326 -4.19 -14.86 6.57
C MET A 326 -2.72 -15.16 6.24
N LEU A 327 -2.30 -16.40 6.44
CA LEU A 327 -0.97 -16.88 6.05
C LEU A 327 -0.91 -17.20 4.55
N ASN A 328 0.29 -17.45 4.04
CA ASN A 328 0.54 -17.82 2.64
C ASN A 328 -0.13 -19.15 2.22
N ASP A 329 -0.39 -20.05 3.16
CA ASP A 329 -1.12 -21.31 2.96
C ASP A 329 -2.65 -21.15 3.08
N SER A 330 -3.14 -19.92 3.17
CA SER A 330 -4.56 -19.54 3.28
C SER A 330 -5.23 -19.88 4.62
N ARG A 331 -4.48 -20.28 5.65
CA ARG A 331 -5.03 -20.43 7.01
C ARG A 331 -5.20 -19.07 7.67
N PHE A 332 -6.25 -18.94 8.47
CA PHE A 332 -6.54 -17.75 9.26
C PHE A 332 -6.08 -17.93 10.71
N CYS A 333 -5.51 -16.88 11.26
CA CYS A 333 -5.05 -16.85 12.64
C CYS A 333 -5.05 -15.42 13.18
N ASN A 334 -4.84 -15.26 14.47
CA ASN A 334 -4.72 -13.96 15.13
C ASN A 334 -3.29 -13.75 15.62
N ILE A 335 -2.77 -12.53 15.47
CA ILE A 335 -1.47 -12.17 16.04
C ILE A 335 -1.63 -12.07 17.56
N VAL A 336 -0.90 -12.89 18.30
CA VAL A 336 -0.96 -12.89 19.79
C VAL A 336 0.23 -12.22 20.43
N MET A 337 1.40 -12.30 19.81
CA MET A 337 2.62 -11.69 20.34
C MET A 337 3.55 -11.29 19.20
N LEU A 338 4.12 -10.08 19.31
CA LEU A 338 5.17 -9.61 18.40
C LEU A 338 6.54 -10.16 18.86
N ASN A 339 7.35 -10.57 17.89
CA ASN A 339 8.74 -10.90 18.15
C ASN A 339 9.56 -9.60 18.11
N PRO A 340 10.19 -9.14 19.20
CA PRO A 340 10.92 -7.86 19.22
C PRO A 340 12.18 -7.86 18.35
N HIS A 341 12.70 -9.03 17.97
CA HIS A 341 13.88 -9.19 17.12
C HIS A 341 13.52 -9.36 15.63
N GLU A 342 12.27 -9.71 15.34
CA GLU A 342 11.80 -9.99 13.98
C GLU A 342 10.29 -9.64 13.89
N LEU A 343 10.00 -8.34 13.79
CA LEU A 343 8.62 -7.81 13.87
C LEU A 343 7.72 -8.33 12.74
N SER A 344 8.31 -8.69 11.60
CA SER A 344 7.58 -9.28 10.46
C SER A 344 7.11 -10.72 10.73
N ARG A 345 7.62 -11.37 11.80
CA ARG A 345 7.40 -12.76 12.12
C ARG A 345 6.85 -12.95 13.55
N PRO A 346 5.60 -12.54 13.77
CA PRO A 346 4.96 -12.65 15.07
C PRO A 346 4.59 -14.10 15.40
N ILE A 347 4.21 -14.32 16.67
CA ILE A 347 3.54 -15.54 17.12
C ILE A 347 2.04 -15.39 16.83
N VAL A 348 1.46 -16.38 16.18
CA VAL A 348 0.05 -16.41 15.80
C VAL A 348 -0.68 -17.56 16.44
N ARG A 349 -2.00 -17.41 16.66
CA ARG A 349 -2.88 -18.43 17.22
C ARG A 349 -4.03 -18.72 16.24
N PHE A 350 -4.22 -19.98 15.90
CA PHE A 350 -5.31 -20.46 15.08
C PHE A 350 -6.63 -20.59 15.86
N ASP A 351 -7.75 -20.77 15.15
CA ASP A 351 -9.08 -20.89 15.75
C ASP A 351 -9.24 -22.17 16.59
N ASP A 352 -8.46 -23.23 16.33
CA ASP A 352 -8.39 -24.46 17.13
C ASP A 352 -7.56 -24.31 18.41
N GLY A 353 -7.00 -23.12 18.67
CA GLY A 353 -6.18 -22.81 19.82
C GLY A 353 -4.70 -23.14 19.65
N SER A 354 -4.28 -23.79 18.55
CA SER A 354 -2.88 -24.06 18.27
C SER A 354 -2.10 -22.76 18.02
N ILE A 355 -0.81 -22.78 18.39
CA ILE A 355 0.08 -21.62 18.31
C ILE A 355 1.20 -21.92 17.30
N LEU A 356 1.56 -20.96 16.49
CA LEU A 356 2.66 -21.02 15.54
C LEU A 356 3.57 -19.80 15.70
N ASP A 357 4.84 -20.04 15.95
CA ASP A 357 5.88 -19.01 15.92
C ASP A 357 6.43 -18.90 14.49
N LEU A 358 6.16 -17.77 13.82
CA LEU A 358 6.60 -17.54 12.45
C LEU A 358 8.11 -17.29 12.35
N SER A 359 8.79 -16.98 13.46
CA SER A 359 10.25 -16.79 13.45
C SER A 359 11.02 -18.10 13.32
N THR A 360 10.45 -19.19 13.87
CA THR A 360 11.02 -20.54 13.81
C THR A 360 10.52 -21.37 12.64
N ASN A 361 9.33 -21.03 12.11
CA ASN A 361 8.67 -21.72 10.97
C ASN A 361 8.69 -20.83 9.73
N ARG A 362 9.83 -20.79 9.06
CA ARG A 362 10.15 -19.83 7.99
C ARG A 362 9.37 -20.03 6.69
N GLU A 363 8.76 -21.18 6.47
CA GLU A 363 7.87 -21.45 5.33
C GLU A 363 6.55 -20.67 5.38
N PHE A 364 6.13 -20.24 6.57
CA PHE A 364 4.90 -19.49 6.75
C PHE A 364 5.19 -18.00 6.91
N PHE A 365 4.33 -17.16 6.31
CA PHE A 365 4.37 -15.71 6.44
C PHE A 365 2.96 -15.12 6.32
N ILE A 366 2.77 -13.91 6.84
CA ILE A 366 1.50 -13.20 6.76
C ILE A 366 1.34 -12.65 5.33
N LYS A 367 0.30 -13.15 4.64
CA LYS A 367 -0.05 -12.75 3.27
C LYS A 367 -0.93 -11.51 3.26
N SER A 368 -1.88 -11.42 4.19
CA SER A 368 -2.79 -10.27 4.31
C SER A 368 -3.28 -10.07 5.74
N VAL A 369 -3.60 -8.84 6.10
CA VAL A 369 -4.37 -8.46 7.29
C VAL A 369 -5.84 -8.40 6.90
N MET A 370 -6.76 -8.82 7.82
CA MET A 370 -8.19 -8.98 7.56
C MET A 370 -8.99 -7.89 8.25
#